data_cc7962d6d5966d4d311721b48c6e949d
#
_entry.id   cc7962d6d5966d4d311721b48c6e949d
#
_cell.length_a   1.000
_cell.length_b   1.000
_cell.length_c   1.000
_cell.angle_alpha   90.00
_cell.angle_beta   90.00
_cell.angle_gamma   90.00
#
_symmetry.space_group_name_H-M   'P 1'
#
loop_
_entity.id
_entity.type
_entity.pdbx_description
1 polymer ?
#
loop_
_entity_poly.entity_id
_entity_poly.type
_entity_poly.pdbx_seq_one_letter_code
_entity_poly.pdbx_strand_id
1 'polypeptide(L)'
;MNIAVIGGGGREHAIIRSLKRSNGVSHIYALPGNGGIAEDAECVAIGAKDLDAIVDFAVEKKLDYVVVAPDDPLVLGLVDMLEDKGIPCFGPNKAAAIIEGSKAFSKQLMKKYGIPTAEYEIFSDMNDALEYIETCPIPTVIKADGLALGKGVIIAETREEAREGLHTIMEDHKFGASGDTVVIEEFLEGPEVSVLSFTDGKVVRPMVSSMDHKRALDGDKGLNTGGMGTVAPNPYYTEEISEQCMEQIFRPTIEAMAAEGRVFKGCIYFGLMLTNDGPKVIEYNSRFGDPETQVVLPLLEGDLLEIMKATTDGTLAEVEFSFRDEAACCVVAASDGYPASYEKGFEIKLPEEHELIYVAGSKLEDGKQVTSGGRVLGVVETAPTLGEAVDKAYAKLGEVHFDNMYFRRDIGAKALAALK
;
A
#
# COMPACT_ATOMS: atom_id res chain seq x y z
N MET A 1 18.86 19.32 -2.68
CA MET A 1 18.75 18.07 -3.46
C MET A 1 17.59 18.18 -4.44
N ASN A 2 17.79 17.74 -5.66
CA ASN A 2 16.74 17.54 -6.66
C ASN A 2 16.33 16.07 -6.62
N ILE A 3 15.09 15.80 -6.29
CA ILE A 3 14.58 14.45 -6.07
C ILE A 3 13.40 14.16 -7.00
N ALA A 4 13.16 12.90 -7.29
CA ALA A 4 11.95 12.47 -7.96
C ALA A 4 11.16 11.47 -7.13
N VAL A 5 9.83 11.54 -7.22
CA VAL A 5 8.90 10.54 -6.69
C VAL A 5 8.20 9.90 -7.89
N ILE A 6 8.34 8.59 -8.00
CA ILE A 6 7.70 7.82 -9.05
C ILE A 6 6.29 7.46 -8.63
N GLY A 7 5.33 7.70 -9.51
CA GLY A 7 3.91 7.44 -9.29
C GLY A 7 3.05 8.70 -9.29
N GLY A 8 1.76 8.55 -9.09
CA GLY A 8 0.80 9.66 -9.16
C GLY A 8 -0.49 9.38 -8.36
N GLY A 9 -0.42 8.59 -7.30
CA GLY A 9 -1.53 8.30 -6.40
C GLY A 9 -1.55 9.16 -5.15
N GLY A 10 -2.49 8.91 -4.27
CA GLY A 10 -2.61 9.60 -2.97
C GLY A 10 -1.42 9.32 -2.06
N ARG A 11 -0.87 8.12 -2.10
CA ARG A 11 0.37 7.73 -1.43
C ARG A 11 1.54 8.60 -1.86
N GLU A 12 1.75 8.77 -3.15
CA GLU A 12 2.81 9.62 -3.70
C GLU A 12 2.62 11.07 -3.29
N HIS A 13 1.39 11.56 -3.30
CA HIS A 13 1.09 12.93 -2.84
C HIS A 13 1.44 13.13 -1.36
N ALA A 14 1.11 12.16 -0.50
CA ALA A 14 1.47 12.20 0.92
C ALA A 14 2.99 12.17 1.13
N ILE A 15 3.71 11.33 0.38
CA ILE A 15 5.18 11.28 0.39
C ILE A 15 5.77 12.62 -0.05
N ILE A 16 5.30 13.20 -1.15
CA ILE A 16 5.78 14.49 -1.67
C ILE A 16 5.59 15.60 -0.64
N ARG A 17 4.41 15.71 -0.03
CA ARG A 17 4.16 16.72 1.01
C ARG A 17 5.02 16.52 2.25
N SER A 18 5.32 15.29 2.61
CA SER A 18 6.25 15.00 3.70
C SER A 18 7.69 15.39 3.33
N LEU A 19 8.14 15.06 2.12
CA LEU A 19 9.47 15.42 1.61
C LEU A 19 9.67 16.93 1.45
N LYS A 20 8.62 17.69 1.12
CA LYS A 20 8.69 19.17 1.09
C LYS A 20 9.07 19.78 2.43
N ARG A 21 8.77 19.10 3.53
CA ARG A 21 9.15 19.53 4.89
C ARG A 21 10.55 19.10 5.29
N SER A 22 11.18 18.21 4.51
CA SER A 22 12.52 17.69 4.78
C SER A 22 13.59 18.72 4.48
N ASN A 23 14.64 18.70 5.30
CA ASN A 23 15.77 19.59 5.11
C ASN A 23 16.58 19.24 3.86
N GLY A 24 16.99 20.26 3.11
CA GLY A 24 17.86 20.08 1.94
C GLY A 24 17.15 19.67 0.65
N VAL A 25 15.83 19.52 0.62
CA VAL A 25 15.05 19.36 -0.61
C VAL A 25 14.93 20.71 -1.30
N SER A 26 15.43 20.80 -2.54
CA SER A 26 15.38 22.03 -3.33
C SER A 26 14.31 21.97 -4.41
N HIS A 27 14.14 20.79 -5.01
CA HIS A 27 13.15 20.57 -6.06
C HIS A 27 12.63 19.13 -6.05
N ILE A 28 11.33 18.96 -6.31
CA ILE A 28 10.67 17.66 -6.42
C ILE A 28 10.03 17.51 -7.79
N TYR A 29 10.40 16.43 -8.49
CA TYR A 29 9.70 15.95 -9.68
C TYR A 29 8.76 14.82 -9.31
N ALA A 30 7.61 14.73 -9.98
CA ALA A 30 6.68 13.62 -9.86
C ALA A 30 6.45 12.97 -11.24
N LEU A 31 6.65 11.65 -11.35
CA LEU A 31 6.59 10.92 -12.60
C LEU A 31 5.52 9.81 -12.51
N PRO A 32 4.33 9.97 -13.10
CA PRO A 32 3.84 11.15 -13.83
C PRO A 32 3.25 12.24 -12.93
N GLY A 33 3.01 12.00 -11.62
CA GLY A 33 2.22 12.87 -10.75
C GLY A 33 0.72 12.86 -11.10
N ASN A 34 0.00 13.85 -10.63
CA ASN A 34 -1.42 14.08 -10.90
C ASN A 34 -1.78 15.57 -10.77
N GLY A 35 -3.06 15.92 -10.94
CA GLY A 35 -3.50 17.32 -10.90
C GLY A 35 -3.32 18.01 -9.54
N GLY A 36 -3.41 17.28 -8.44
CA GLY A 36 -3.15 17.84 -7.10
C GLY A 36 -1.66 17.88 -6.77
N ILE A 37 -0.88 16.87 -7.17
CA ILE A 37 0.57 16.85 -7.01
C ILE A 37 1.23 18.03 -7.73
N ALA A 38 0.64 18.52 -8.82
CA ALA A 38 1.15 19.66 -9.56
C ALA A 38 1.25 20.98 -8.75
N GLU A 39 0.56 21.08 -7.62
CA GLU A 39 0.69 22.19 -6.67
C GLU A 39 1.95 22.08 -5.79
N ASP A 40 2.47 20.87 -5.64
CA ASP A 40 3.53 20.54 -4.70
C ASP A 40 4.85 20.13 -5.36
N ALA A 41 4.81 19.68 -6.61
CA ALA A 41 5.95 19.17 -7.37
C ALA A 41 5.81 19.45 -8.87
N GLU A 42 6.90 19.38 -9.59
CA GLU A 42 6.90 19.45 -11.05
C GLU A 42 6.49 18.08 -11.63
N CYS A 43 5.29 18.00 -12.20
CA CYS A 43 4.81 16.79 -12.84
C CYS A 43 5.44 16.63 -14.23
N VAL A 44 6.01 15.44 -14.48
CA VAL A 44 6.64 15.08 -15.75
C VAL A 44 5.88 13.91 -16.37
N ALA A 45 5.43 14.05 -17.61
CA ALA A 45 4.58 13.07 -18.30
C ALA A 45 5.35 11.79 -18.70
N ILE A 46 5.95 11.11 -17.71
CA ILE A 46 6.61 9.81 -17.84
C ILE A 46 5.85 8.82 -16.97
N GLY A 47 5.33 7.76 -17.58
CA GLY A 47 4.59 6.72 -16.87
C GLY A 47 5.47 5.92 -15.91
N ALA A 48 4.92 5.50 -14.76
CA ALA A 48 5.67 4.75 -13.74
C ALA A 48 6.25 3.41 -14.22
N LYS A 49 5.78 2.87 -15.35
CA LYS A 49 6.28 1.63 -15.97
C LYS A 49 7.26 1.87 -17.11
N ASP A 50 7.49 3.11 -17.51
CA ASP A 50 8.47 3.45 -18.54
C ASP A 50 9.85 3.64 -17.89
N LEU A 51 10.45 2.49 -17.53
CA LEU A 51 11.67 2.46 -16.73
C LEU A 51 12.83 3.16 -17.44
N ASP A 52 12.98 2.94 -18.73
CA ASP A 52 14.06 3.57 -19.51
C ASP A 52 13.94 5.08 -19.54
N ALA A 53 12.73 5.61 -19.80
CA ALA A 53 12.49 7.05 -19.78
C ALA A 53 12.70 7.66 -18.38
N ILE A 54 12.34 6.94 -17.29
CA ILE A 54 12.59 7.37 -15.92
C ILE A 54 14.10 7.48 -15.66
N VAL A 55 14.87 6.47 -16.03
CA VAL A 55 16.34 6.45 -15.86
C VAL A 55 16.99 7.56 -16.67
N ASP A 56 16.62 7.72 -17.94
CA ASP A 56 17.14 8.78 -18.81
C ASP A 56 16.87 10.17 -18.24
N PHE A 57 15.64 10.40 -17.76
CA PHE A 57 15.27 11.63 -17.09
C PHE A 57 16.11 11.88 -15.82
N ALA A 58 16.29 10.86 -15.00
CA ALA A 58 17.05 10.97 -13.77
C ALA A 58 18.53 11.32 -14.03
N VAL A 59 19.12 10.75 -15.06
CA VAL A 59 20.50 11.05 -15.52
C VAL A 59 20.56 12.46 -16.10
N GLU A 60 19.65 12.84 -17.01
CA GLU A 60 19.61 14.17 -17.65
C GLU A 60 19.47 15.30 -16.60
N LYS A 61 18.54 15.12 -15.66
CA LYS A 61 18.28 16.10 -14.59
C LYS A 61 19.30 16.04 -13.45
N LYS A 62 20.21 15.07 -13.46
CA LYS A 62 21.20 14.82 -12.41
C LYS A 62 20.52 14.76 -11.03
N LEU A 63 19.52 13.88 -10.93
CA LEU A 63 18.79 13.74 -9.69
C LEU A 63 19.70 13.21 -8.58
N ASP A 64 19.56 13.79 -7.40
CA ASP A 64 20.31 13.39 -6.22
C ASP A 64 19.72 12.15 -5.53
N TYR A 65 18.41 11.91 -5.71
CA TYR A 65 17.68 10.81 -5.07
C TYR A 65 16.35 10.52 -5.77
N VAL A 66 15.94 9.25 -5.82
CA VAL A 66 14.66 8.85 -6.39
C VAL A 66 13.87 8.00 -5.39
N VAL A 67 12.59 8.30 -5.20
CA VAL A 67 11.67 7.49 -4.40
C VAL A 67 10.79 6.67 -5.34
N VAL A 68 10.96 5.35 -5.32
CA VAL A 68 10.16 4.42 -6.13
C VAL A 68 8.98 3.95 -5.27
N ALA A 69 7.83 4.61 -5.43
CA ALA A 69 6.70 4.40 -4.54
C ALA A 69 5.74 3.27 -4.95
N PRO A 70 5.43 3.01 -6.25
CA PRO A 70 4.50 1.95 -6.63
C PRO A 70 5.19 0.59 -6.81
N ASP A 71 4.39 -0.47 -6.76
CA ASP A 71 4.80 -1.87 -6.86
C ASP A 71 5.38 -2.27 -8.23
N ASP A 72 4.70 -1.91 -9.32
CA ASP A 72 5.10 -2.30 -10.69
C ASP A 72 6.59 -1.97 -11.00
N PRO A 73 7.06 -0.72 -10.86
CA PRO A 73 8.46 -0.40 -11.17
C PRO A 73 9.45 -1.08 -10.22
N LEU A 74 9.08 -1.36 -8.97
CA LEU A 74 9.92 -2.11 -8.04
C LEU A 74 10.13 -3.55 -8.52
N VAL A 75 9.06 -4.25 -8.86
CA VAL A 75 9.10 -5.64 -9.36
C VAL A 75 9.77 -5.72 -10.73
N LEU A 76 9.62 -4.70 -11.57
CA LEU A 76 10.28 -4.62 -12.87
C LEU A 76 11.79 -4.32 -12.77
N GLY A 77 12.27 -3.75 -11.65
CA GLY A 77 13.71 -3.54 -11.39
C GLY A 77 14.21 -2.11 -11.62
N LEU A 78 13.35 -1.11 -11.46
CA LEU A 78 13.74 0.30 -11.59
C LEU A 78 14.86 0.69 -10.63
N VAL A 79 14.83 0.17 -9.38
CA VAL A 79 15.88 0.43 -8.38
C VAL A 79 17.23 -0.02 -8.88
N ASP A 80 17.32 -1.25 -9.41
CA ASP A 80 18.56 -1.81 -9.97
C ASP A 80 19.10 -0.93 -11.12
N MET A 81 18.22 -0.48 -12.02
CA MET A 81 18.59 0.36 -13.17
C MET A 81 19.11 1.74 -12.74
N LEU A 82 18.52 2.34 -11.69
CA LEU A 82 18.96 3.64 -11.16
C LEU A 82 20.31 3.50 -10.44
N GLU A 83 20.47 2.47 -9.60
CA GLU A 83 21.72 2.17 -8.92
C GLU A 83 22.87 1.90 -9.88
N ASP A 84 22.64 1.22 -11.00
CA ASP A 84 23.61 1.00 -12.09
C ASP A 84 24.09 2.32 -12.73
N LYS A 85 23.30 3.40 -12.63
CA LYS A 85 23.69 4.76 -13.03
C LYS A 85 24.31 5.58 -11.90
N GLY A 86 24.44 4.99 -10.70
CA GLY A 86 24.97 5.68 -9.52
C GLY A 86 23.96 6.65 -8.89
N ILE A 87 22.65 6.49 -9.16
CA ILE A 87 21.58 7.30 -8.59
C ILE A 87 20.99 6.56 -7.40
N PRO A 88 21.19 7.04 -6.16
CA PRO A 88 20.63 6.40 -4.98
C PRO A 88 19.10 6.54 -4.98
N CYS A 89 18.42 5.50 -4.50
CA CYS A 89 16.96 5.50 -4.48
C CYS A 89 16.39 4.76 -3.28
N PHE A 90 15.16 5.11 -2.93
CA PHE A 90 14.37 4.43 -1.90
C PHE A 90 13.44 3.39 -2.55
N GLY A 91 13.59 2.16 -2.10
CA GLY A 91 12.79 1.01 -2.52
C GLY A 91 13.66 -0.24 -2.60
N PRO A 92 13.06 -1.44 -2.50
CA PRO A 92 13.79 -2.69 -2.68
C PRO A 92 14.21 -2.89 -4.14
N ASN A 93 15.34 -3.54 -4.34
CA ASN A 93 15.74 -4.01 -5.67
C ASN A 93 14.79 -5.12 -6.17
N LYS A 94 14.90 -5.48 -7.45
CA LYS A 94 14.05 -6.50 -8.08
C LYS A 94 14.06 -7.83 -7.33
N ALA A 95 15.23 -8.24 -6.86
CA ALA A 95 15.39 -9.51 -6.14
C ALA A 95 14.62 -9.52 -4.81
N ALA A 96 14.55 -8.40 -4.10
CA ALA A 96 13.82 -8.26 -2.85
C ALA A 96 12.32 -7.96 -3.06
N ALA A 97 11.97 -7.21 -4.11
CA ALA A 97 10.58 -6.88 -4.44
C ALA A 97 9.71 -8.11 -4.77
N ILE A 98 10.33 -9.27 -5.03
CA ILE A 98 9.62 -10.54 -5.23
C ILE A 98 8.72 -10.92 -4.07
N ILE A 99 8.97 -10.42 -2.85
CA ILE A 99 8.13 -10.69 -1.68
C ILE A 99 6.68 -10.21 -1.87
N GLU A 100 6.45 -9.17 -2.71
CA GLU A 100 5.14 -8.76 -3.21
C GLU A 100 4.87 -9.34 -4.59
N GLY A 101 5.91 -9.42 -5.42
CA GLY A 101 5.80 -9.87 -6.81
C GLY A 101 5.38 -11.33 -6.98
N SER A 102 5.55 -12.18 -5.96
CA SER A 102 5.11 -13.56 -5.96
C SER A 102 4.59 -13.97 -4.58
N LYS A 103 3.30 -14.28 -4.51
CA LYS A 103 2.66 -14.82 -3.31
C LYS A 103 3.16 -16.22 -2.99
N ALA A 104 3.42 -17.02 -4.02
CA ALA A 104 4.00 -18.36 -3.88
C ALA A 104 5.39 -18.27 -3.21
N PHE A 105 6.25 -17.34 -3.65
CA PHE A 105 7.54 -17.10 -3.02
C PHE A 105 7.39 -16.71 -1.54
N SER A 106 6.52 -15.73 -1.25
CA SER A 106 6.35 -15.27 0.14
C SER A 106 5.82 -16.36 1.06
N LYS A 107 4.90 -17.20 0.58
CA LYS A 107 4.40 -18.37 1.32
C LYS A 107 5.49 -19.42 1.58
N GLN A 108 6.28 -19.74 0.57
CA GLN A 108 7.41 -20.66 0.72
C GLN A 108 8.47 -20.12 1.69
N LEU A 109 8.76 -18.81 1.61
CA LEU A 109 9.67 -18.13 2.55
C LEU A 109 9.15 -18.27 4.00
N MET A 110 7.89 -17.92 4.23
CA MET A 110 7.28 -18.00 5.57
C MET A 110 7.32 -19.41 6.12
N LYS A 111 6.96 -20.43 5.31
CA LYS A 111 7.02 -21.85 5.71
C LYS A 111 8.43 -22.28 6.04
N LYS A 112 9.42 -21.90 5.21
CA LYS A 112 10.83 -22.28 5.39
C LYS A 112 11.42 -21.72 6.68
N TYR A 113 11.05 -20.50 7.05
CA TYR A 113 11.61 -19.81 8.22
C TYR A 113 10.68 -19.77 9.42
N GLY A 114 9.56 -20.48 9.39
CA GLY A 114 8.63 -20.62 10.51
C GLY A 114 7.88 -19.31 10.85
N ILE A 115 7.67 -18.44 9.86
CA ILE A 115 6.92 -17.19 10.03
C ILE A 115 5.42 -17.50 9.98
N PRO A 116 4.61 -17.09 10.98
CA PRO A 116 3.19 -17.41 11.04
C PRO A 116 2.40 -16.86 9.85
N THR A 117 1.70 -17.75 9.16
CA THR A 117 0.78 -17.43 8.06
C THR A 117 -0.31 -18.50 7.95
N ALA A 118 -1.32 -18.27 7.12
CA ALA A 118 -2.34 -19.25 6.79
C ALA A 118 -1.72 -20.52 6.18
N GLU A 119 -2.27 -21.69 6.50
CA GLU A 119 -1.96 -22.92 5.77
C GLU A 119 -2.30 -22.73 4.29
N TYR A 120 -1.50 -23.32 3.40
CA TYR A 120 -1.63 -23.07 1.98
C TYR A 120 -1.11 -24.23 1.12
N GLU A 121 -1.59 -24.27 -0.12
CA GLU A 121 -1.03 -25.06 -1.20
C GLU A 121 -0.90 -24.21 -2.48
N ILE A 122 0.05 -24.58 -3.34
CA ILE A 122 0.38 -23.84 -4.56
C ILE A 122 0.13 -24.76 -5.77
N PHE A 123 -0.58 -24.24 -6.77
CA PHE A 123 -0.92 -25.00 -7.98
C PHE A 123 -0.60 -24.19 -9.24
N SER A 124 0.05 -24.86 -10.19
CA SER A 124 0.24 -24.37 -11.56
C SER A 124 -0.51 -25.23 -12.59
N ASP A 125 -1.15 -26.31 -12.15
CA ASP A 125 -2.07 -27.13 -12.96
C ASP A 125 -3.49 -26.96 -12.44
N MET A 126 -4.42 -26.68 -13.37
CA MET A 126 -5.82 -26.43 -13.05
C MET A 126 -6.52 -27.67 -12.49
N ASN A 127 -6.18 -28.88 -12.99
CA ASN A 127 -6.84 -30.10 -12.53
C ASN A 127 -6.42 -30.43 -11.10
N ASP A 128 -5.15 -30.25 -10.77
CA ASP A 128 -4.64 -30.47 -9.42
C ASP A 128 -5.27 -29.48 -8.44
N ALA A 129 -5.44 -28.21 -8.84
CA ALA A 129 -6.13 -27.21 -8.03
C ALA A 129 -7.61 -27.55 -7.81
N LEU A 130 -8.30 -28.02 -8.85
CA LEU A 130 -9.69 -28.47 -8.76
C LEU A 130 -9.84 -29.69 -7.86
N GLU A 131 -8.93 -30.67 -7.94
CA GLU A 131 -8.94 -31.84 -7.06
C GLU A 131 -8.74 -31.44 -5.58
N TYR A 132 -7.82 -30.51 -5.30
CA TYR A 132 -7.59 -30.00 -3.96
C TYR A 132 -8.82 -29.29 -3.38
N ILE A 133 -9.55 -28.50 -4.17
CA ILE A 133 -10.76 -27.80 -3.72
C ILE A 133 -11.86 -28.77 -3.25
N GLU A 134 -11.93 -30.00 -3.78
CA GLU A 134 -12.93 -30.97 -3.31
C GLU A 134 -12.73 -31.39 -1.84
N THR A 135 -11.52 -31.25 -1.32
CA THR A 135 -11.14 -31.74 0.02
C THR A 135 -10.71 -30.63 1.00
N CYS A 136 -10.29 -29.46 0.51
CA CYS A 136 -9.84 -28.36 1.37
C CYS A 136 -10.97 -27.83 2.27
N PRO A 137 -10.64 -27.19 3.41
CA PRO A 137 -11.64 -26.49 4.22
C PRO A 137 -12.36 -25.38 3.43
N ILE A 138 -13.62 -25.12 3.75
CA ILE A 138 -14.41 -24.00 3.25
C ILE A 138 -14.88 -23.19 4.47
N PRO A 139 -14.80 -21.84 4.48
CA PRO A 139 -14.31 -20.98 3.39
C PRO A 139 -12.84 -21.17 3.07
N THR A 140 -12.44 -20.84 1.83
CA THR A 140 -11.04 -20.85 1.39
C THR A 140 -10.70 -19.56 0.63
N VAL A 141 -9.42 -19.22 0.56
CA VAL A 141 -8.96 -18.02 -0.14
C VAL A 141 -8.09 -18.44 -1.34
N ILE A 142 -8.47 -18.01 -2.53
CA ILE A 142 -7.74 -18.29 -3.77
C ILE A 142 -7.08 -17.00 -4.23
N LYS A 143 -5.77 -17.01 -4.40
CA LYS A 143 -4.97 -15.85 -4.79
C LYS A 143 -4.21 -16.13 -6.08
N ALA A 144 -4.33 -15.25 -7.07
CA ALA A 144 -3.42 -15.25 -8.22
C ALA A 144 -1.99 -14.93 -7.74
N ASP A 145 -0.99 -15.63 -8.24
CA ASP A 145 0.41 -15.31 -7.99
C ASP A 145 0.82 -14.05 -8.77
N GLY A 146 1.56 -13.15 -8.14
CA GLY A 146 1.99 -11.88 -8.76
C GLY A 146 1.09 -10.69 -8.46
N LEU A 147 1.42 -9.56 -9.13
CA LEU A 147 0.70 -8.30 -8.95
C LEU A 147 -0.66 -8.36 -9.66
N ALA A 148 -1.74 -8.20 -8.90
CA ALA A 148 -3.11 -8.21 -9.41
C ALA A 148 -3.93 -7.02 -8.88
N LEU A 149 -3.27 -5.95 -8.42
CA LEU A 149 -3.88 -4.71 -7.90
C LEU A 149 -4.97 -4.96 -6.83
N GLY A 150 -4.74 -5.95 -5.95
CA GLY A 150 -5.70 -6.35 -4.92
C GLY A 150 -6.97 -7.06 -5.43
N LYS A 151 -7.07 -7.28 -6.76
CA LYS A 151 -8.24 -7.89 -7.40
C LYS A 151 -8.10 -9.40 -7.62
N GLY A 152 -6.89 -9.94 -7.50
CA GLY A 152 -6.57 -11.36 -7.68
C GLY A 152 -6.83 -12.22 -6.45
N VAL A 153 -7.68 -11.79 -5.52
CA VAL A 153 -8.02 -12.52 -4.29
C VAL A 153 -9.52 -12.81 -4.28
N ILE A 154 -9.87 -14.07 -4.18
CA ILE A 154 -11.25 -14.57 -4.13
C ILE A 154 -11.42 -15.33 -2.81
N ILE A 155 -12.37 -14.91 -2.00
CA ILE A 155 -12.83 -15.65 -0.82
C ILE A 155 -14.02 -16.48 -1.29
N ALA A 156 -13.88 -17.79 -1.24
CA ALA A 156 -14.92 -18.73 -1.65
C ALA A 156 -15.60 -19.34 -0.41
N GLU A 157 -16.86 -19.05 -0.24
CA GLU A 157 -17.68 -19.57 0.86
C GLU A 157 -18.29 -20.95 0.53
N THR A 158 -18.25 -21.33 -0.75
CA THR A 158 -18.71 -22.63 -1.25
C THR A 158 -17.71 -23.22 -2.22
N ARG A 159 -17.80 -24.56 -2.46
CA ARG A 159 -16.92 -25.24 -3.45
C ARG A 159 -17.23 -24.79 -4.88
N GLU A 160 -18.46 -24.43 -5.16
CA GLU A 160 -18.90 -23.87 -6.44
C GLU A 160 -18.18 -22.54 -6.71
N GLU A 161 -18.21 -21.63 -5.74
CA GLU A 161 -17.48 -20.35 -5.83
C GLU A 161 -15.97 -20.56 -5.97
N ALA A 162 -15.42 -21.56 -5.28
CA ALA A 162 -14.00 -21.87 -5.39
C ALA A 162 -13.63 -22.38 -6.79
N ARG A 163 -14.46 -23.23 -7.42
CA ARG A 163 -14.25 -23.68 -8.81
C ARG A 163 -14.34 -22.50 -9.79
N GLU A 164 -15.38 -21.66 -9.66
CA GLU A 164 -15.55 -20.46 -10.49
C GLU A 164 -14.35 -19.50 -10.33
N GLY A 165 -13.83 -19.35 -9.09
CA GLY A 165 -12.65 -18.57 -8.79
C GLY A 165 -11.41 -19.09 -9.51
N LEU A 166 -11.18 -20.41 -9.51
CA LEU A 166 -10.07 -21.02 -10.24
C LEU A 166 -10.20 -20.82 -11.75
N HIS A 167 -11.40 -21.04 -12.33
CA HIS A 167 -11.64 -20.78 -13.75
C HIS A 167 -11.34 -19.32 -14.10
N THR A 168 -11.83 -18.37 -13.30
CA THR A 168 -11.59 -16.93 -13.51
C THR A 168 -10.10 -16.57 -13.49
N ILE A 169 -9.32 -17.18 -12.59
CA ILE A 169 -7.91 -16.85 -12.44
C ILE A 169 -7.04 -17.58 -13.46
N MET A 170 -7.17 -18.91 -13.56
CA MET A 170 -6.24 -19.76 -14.31
C MET A 170 -6.65 -19.96 -15.77
N GLU A 171 -7.95 -20.04 -16.07
CA GLU A 171 -8.43 -20.35 -17.42
C GLU A 171 -8.78 -19.10 -18.23
N ASP A 172 -9.51 -18.15 -17.62
CA ASP A 172 -9.87 -16.89 -18.29
C ASP A 172 -8.70 -15.90 -18.35
N HIS A 173 -7.59 -16.19 -17.68
CA HIS A 173 -6.40 -15.33 -17.57
C HIS A 173 -6.72 -13.87 -17.26
N LYS A 174 -7.74 -13.64 -16.41
CA LYS A 174 -8.21 -12.30 -16.05
C LYS A 174 -7.10 -11.40 -15.48
N PHE A 175 -6.06 -12.02 -14.93
CA PHE A 175 -4.90 -11.34 -14.34
C PHE A 175 -3.61 -11.56 -15.15
N GLY A 176 -3.73 -11.98 -16.43
CA GLY A 176 -2.57 -12.27 -17.29
C GLY A 176 -1.69 -13.38 -16.72
N ALA A 177 -0.38 -13.26 -16.86
CA ALA A 177 0.59 -14.24 -16.36
C ALA A 177 0.55 -14.44 -14.82
N SER A 178 -0.01 -13.50 -14.06
CA SER A 178 -0.22 -13.67 -12.62
C SER A 178 -1.22 -14.77 -12.27
N GLY A 179 -2.05 -15.20 -13.23
CA GLY A 179 -3.01 -16.30 -13.10
C GLY A 179 -2.47 -17.69 -13.43
N ASP A 180 -1.24 -17.80 -13.94
CA ASP A 180 -0.63 -19.09 -14.30
C ASP A 180 -0.36 -19.98 -13.07
N THR A 181 -0.27 -19.37 -11.89
CA THR A 181 -0.11 -20.05 -10.61
C THR A 181 -1.10 -19.45 -9.61
N VAL A 182 -1.68 -20.30 -8.79
CA VAL A 182 -2.58 -19.90 -7.69
C VAL A 182 -2.06 -20.40 -6.36
N VAL A 183 -2.33 -19.62 -5.31
CA VAL A 183 -2.15 -20.01 -3.91
C VAL A 183 -3.53 -20.17 -3.31
N ILE A 184 -3.84 -21.35 -2.79
CA ILE A 184 -5.10 -21.65 -2.09
C ILE A 184 -4.78 -21.70 -0.60
N GLU A 185 -5.44 -20.84 0.17
CA GLU A 185 -5.14 -20.64 1.59
C GLU A 185 -6.33 -20.93 2.49
N GLU A 186 -6.02 -21.34 3.71
CA GLU A 186 -6.95 -21.31 4.82
C GLU A 186 -7.57 -19.91 4.98
N PHE A 187 -8.86 -19.86 5.22
CA PHE A 187 -9.53 -18.60 5.57
C PHE A 187 -9.25 -18.26 7.03
N LEU A 188 -8.56 -17.13 7.26
CA LEU A 188 -8.26 -16.64 8.60
C LEU A 188 -9.37 -15.73 9.11
N GLU A 189 -9.69 -15.85 10.39
CA GLU A 189 -10.68 -15.00 11.07
C GLU A 189 -10.01 -14.13 12.14
N GLY A 190 -10.39 -12.86 12.19
CA GLY A 190 -9.89 -11.89 13.16
C GLY A 190 -9.89 -10.45 12.62
N PRO A 191 -9.46 -9.48 13.43
CA PRO A 191 -9.20 -8.14 12.95
C PRO A 191 -7.98 -8.10 12.03
N GLU A 192 -8.11 -7.38 10.91
CA GLU A 192 -6.97 -7.06 10.05
C GLU A 192 -6.19 -5.86 10.58
N VAL A 193 -4.87 -5.92 10.45
CA VAL A 193 -3.95 -4.85 10.83
C VAL A 193 -2.93 -4.65 9.72
N SER A 194 -2.69 -3.39 9.38
CA SER A 194 -1.60 -2.99 8.47
C SER A 194 -0.49 -2.33 9.27
N VAL A 195 0.74 -2.83 9.11
CA VAL A 195 1.93 -2.23 9.71
C VAL A 195 2.97 -1.97 8.62
N LEU A 196 3.18 -0.70 8.32
CA LEU A 196 4.28 -0.25 7.48
C LEU A 196 5.56 -0.22 8.29
N SER A 197 6.69 -0.59 7.72
CA SER A 197 7.96 -0.59 8.42
C SER A 197 9.09 -0.13 7.53
N PHE A 198 9.97 0.74 8.01
CA PHE A 198 11.25 0.99 7.38
C PHE A 198 12.22 -0.14 7.70
N THR A 199 13.01 -0.55 6.73
CA THR A 199 14.12 -1.49 6.94
C THR A 199 15.27 -1.24 5.97
N ASP A 200 16.48 -1.34 6.48
CA ASP A 200 17.73 -1.27 5.71
C ASP A 200 18.33 -2.67 5.45
N GLY A 201 17.56 -3.72 5.76
CA GLY A 201 17.99 -5.12 5.67
C GLY A 201 18.71 -5.64 6.92
N LYS A 202 18.96 -4.81 7.92
CA LYS A 202 19.56 -5.18 9.21
C LYS A 202 18.60 -4.96 10.37
N VAL A 203 17.94 -3.80 10.38
CA VAL A 203 16.93 -3.47 11.37
C VAL A 203 15.59 -3.26 10.70
N VAL A 204 14.52 -3.48 11.44
CA VAL A 204 13.15 -3.16 11.04
C VAL A 204 12.55 -2.19 12.05
N ARG A 205 12.01 -1.08 11.57
CA ARG A 205 11.43 -0.02 12.40
C ARG A 205 9.96 0.19 12.00
N PRO A 206 9.01 -0.43 12.73
CA PRO A 206 7.59 -0.31 12.47
C PRO A 206 7.11 1.13 12.65
N MET A 207 6.16 1.51 11.81
CA MET A 207 5.40 2.75 11.92
C MET A 207 4.13 2.49 12.73
N VAL A 208 3.37 3.55 13.00
CA VAL A 208 2.06 3.41 13.63
C VAL A 208 1.16 2.47 12.84
N SER A 209 0.46 1.58 13.54
CA SER A 209 -0.45 0.61 12.91
C SER A 209 -1.67 1.29 12.31
N SER A 210 -2.27 0.68 11.30
CA SER A 210 -3.48 1.22 10.68
C SER A 210 -4.53 0.13 10.40
N MET A 211 -5.77 0.56 10.16
CA MET A 211 -6.89 -0.28 9.78
C MET A 211 -7.47 0.25 8.48
N ASP A 212 -7.29 -0.50 7.39
CA ASP A 212 -7.86 -0.21 6.07
C ASP A 212 -9.30 -0.74 5.95
N HIS A 213 -10.07 -0.12 5.06
CA HIS A 213 -11.45 -0.50 4.72
C HIS A 213 -11.51 -0.85 3.23
N LYS A 214 -11.29 -2.15 2.92
CA LYS A 214 -11.09 -2.63 1.55
C LYS A 214 -12.35 -2.72 0.70
N ARG A 215 -13.53 -2.86 1.32
CA ARG A 215 -14.79 -3.01 0.59
C ARG A 215 -15.33 -1.66 0.12
N ALA A 216 -15.94 -1.67 -1.06
CA ALA A 216 -16.44 -0.45 -1.72
C ALA A 216 -17.59 0.22 -0.98
N LEU A 217 -18.46 -0.54 -0.31
CA LEU A 217 -19.71 -0.06 0.27
C LEU A 217 -19.71 -0.14 1.79
N ASP A 218 -20.57 0.66 2.42
CA ASP A 218 -20.80 0.64 3.86
C ASP A 218 -21.12 -0.77 4.38
N GLY A 219 -20.70 -1.05 5.62
CA GLY A 219 -20.89 -2.36 6.25
C GLY A 219 -20.03 -3.46 5.63
N ASP A 220 -18.90 -3.11 5.03
CA ASP A 220 -17.97 -4.01 4.33
C ASP A 220 -18.66 -4.85 3.25
N LYS A 221 -19.47 -4.20 2.45
CA LYS A 221 -20.18 -4.80 1.31
C LYS A 221 -19.56 -4.38 -0.01
N GLY A 222 -19.98 -5.07 -1.08
CA GLY A 222 -19.54 -4.78 -2.44
C GLY A 222 -18.17 -5.39 -2.75
N LEU A 223 -17.56 -4.93 -3.84
CA LEU A 223 -16.29 -5.43 -4.36
C LEU A 223 -15.11 -4.97 -3.51
N ASN A 224 -14.03 -5.72 -3.53
CA ASN A 224 -12.74 -5.29 -3.01
C ASN A 224 -12.18 -4.12 -3.83
N THR A 225 -11.54 -3.20 -3.14
CA THR A 225 -10.91 -2.00 -3.72
C THR A 225 -9.46 -1.89 -3.26
N GLY A 226 -8.78 -0.83 -3.66
CA GLY A 226 -7.47 -0.47 -3.10
C GLY A 226 -7.53 0.12 -1.68
N GLY A 227 -8.72 0.28 -1.10
CA GLY A 227 -8.99 0.92 0.18
C GLY A 227 -9.88 2.15 0.03
N MET A 228 -10.96 2.20 0.83
CA MET A 228 -11.94 3.30 0.82
C MET A 228 -11.73 4.27 1.99
N GLY A 229 -10.73 4.00 2.81
CA GLY A 229 -10.35 4.80 3.95
C GLY A 229 -9.58 3.99 4.97
N THR A 230 -8.88 4.67 5.85
CA THR A 230 -8.05 4.03 6.86
C THR A 230 -7.98 4.90 8.11
N VAL A 231 -7.73 4.27 9.23
CA VAL A 231 -7.52 4.94 10.51
C VAL A 231 -6.21 4.46 11.16
N ALA A 232 -5.57 5.31 11.92
CA ALA A 232 -4.38 5.01 12.70
C ALA A 232 -4.47 5.71 14.09
N PRO A 233 -4.01 5.06 15.19
CA PRO A 233 -3.60 3.67 15.27
C PRO A 233 -4.76 2.67 15.15
N ASN A 234 -4.43 1.41 14.85
CA ASN A 234 -5.40 0.32 14.90
C ASN A 234 -5.60 -0.13 16.36
N PRO A 235 -6.81 -0.03 16.94
CA PRO A 235 -7.03 -0.30 18.36
C PRO A 235 -6.85 -1.78 18.76
N TYR A 236 -6.87 -2.71 17.79
CA TYR A 236 -6.60 -4.12 18.06
C TYR A 236 -5.11 -4.42 18.17
N TYR A 237 -4.24 -3.51 17.72
CA TYR A 237 -2.79 -3.69 17.70
C TYR A 237 -2.18 -3.17 19.02
N THR A 238 -2.27 -3.98 20.06
CA THR A 238 -1.72 -3.68 21.39
C THR A 238 -0.20 -3.78 21.44
N GLU A 239 0.42 -3.28 22.49
CA GLU A 239 1.86 -3.39 22.73
C GLU A 239 2.32 -4.86 22.74
N GLU A 240 1.57 -5.75 23.40
CA GLU A 240 1.83 -7.19 23.44
C GLU A 240 1.82 -7.82 22.03
N ILE A 241 0.83 -7.46 21.21
CA ILE A 241 0.75 -7.94 19.81
C ILE A 241 1.89 -7.35 18.99
N SER A 242 2.27 -6.10 19.22
CA SER A 242 3.41 -5.46 18.56
C SER A 242 4.72 -6.18 18.85
N GLU A 243 4.96 -6.56 20.10
CA GLU A 243 6.12 -7.35 20.50
C GLU A 243 6.12 -8.74 19.85
N GLN A 244 4.98 -9.44 19.84
CA GLN A 244 4.83 -10.71 19.14
C GLN A 244 5.13 -10.58 17.64
N CYS A 245 4.58 -9.58 17.00
CA CYS A 245 4.83 -9.31 15.58
C CYS A 245 6.30 -9.04 15.30
N MET A 246 6.96 -8.26 16.15
CA MET A 246 8.39 -7.99 16.03
C MET A 246 9.24 -9.25 16.11
N GLU A 247 8.95 -10.11 17.09
CA GLU A 247 9.73 -11.32 17.35
C GLU A 247 9.45 -12.45 16.36
N GLN A 248 8.17 -12.65 16.00
CA GLN A 248 7.75 -13.81 15.23
C GLN A 248 7.60 -13.53 13.74
N ILE A 249 7.44 -12.25 13.33
CA ILE A 249 7.13 -11.89 11.96
C ILE A 249 8.14 -10.89 11.39
N PHE A 250 8.30 -9.69 11.97
CA PHE A 250 9.01 -8.61 11.31
C PHE A 250 10.50 -8.88 11.19
N ARG A 251 11.17 -9.15 12.31
CA ARG A 251 12.60 -9.49 12.31
C ARG A 251 12.87 -10.79 11.53
N PRO A 252 12.14 -11.90 11.76
CA PRO A 252 12.33 -13.11 10.99
C PRO A 252 12.15 -12.93 9.48
N THR A 253 11.22 -12.07 9.03
CA THR A 253 11.03 -11.79 7.60
C THR A 253 12.27 -11.15 6.99
N ILE A 254 12.84 -10.13 7.64
CA ILE A 254 14.01 -9.42 7.11
C ILE A 254 15.25 -10.32 7.14
N GLU A 255 15.42 -11.11 8.19
CA GLU A 255 16.49 -12.10 8.30
C GLU A 255 16.37 -13.20 7.25
N ALA A 256 15.15 -13.70 7.01
CA ALA A 256 14.87 -14.70 5.96
C ALA A 256 15.19 -14.15 4.57
N MET A 257 14.77 -12.94 4.25
CA MET A 257 15.09 -12.28 2.97
C MET A 257 16.61 -12.14 2.78
N ALA A 258 17.33 -11.73 3.81
CA ALA A 258 18.79 -11.64 3.76
C ALA A 258 19.44 -13.02 3.57
N ALA A 259 18.95 -14.05 4.25
CA ALA A 259 19.43 -15.44 4.13
C ALA A 259 19.22 -16.03 2.74
N GLU A 260 18.17 -15.59 2.02
CA GLU A 260 17.93 -15.94 0.62
C GLU A 260 18.76 -15.09 -0.37
N GLY A 261 19.66 -14.22 0.11
CA GLY A 261 20.43 -13.31 -0.73
C GLY A 261 19.61 -12.17 -1.34
N ARG A 262 18.47 -11.84 -0.76
CA ARG A 262 17.50 -10.83 -1.21
C ARG A 262 17.32 -9.75 -0.15
N VAL A 263 18.40 -9.08 0.22
CA VAL A 263 18.38 -8.03 1.25
C VAL A 263 17.34 -6.98 0.89
N PHE A 264 16.36 -6.80 1.77
CA PHE A 264 15.27 -5.84 1.56
C PHE A 264 15.62 -4.49 2.17
N LYS A 265 15.64 -3.44 1.36
CA LYS A 265 15.79 -2.04 1.80
C LYS A 265 14.61 -1.23 1.30
N GLY A 266 13.95 -0.49 2.16
CA GLY A 266 12.79 0.32 1.79
C GLY A 266 11.68 0.29 2.84
N CYS A 267 10.45 0.46 2.37
CA CYS A 267 9.26 0.26 3.17
C CYS A 267 8.68 -1.13 2.88
N ILE A 268 8.57 -1.96 3.91
CA ILE A 268 7.84 -3.22 3.84
C ILE A 268 6.49 -3.05 4.57
N TYR A 269 5.43 -3.49 3.92
CA TYR A 269 4.08 -3.52 4.48
C TYR A 269 3.77 -4.95 4.92
N PHE A 270 3.40 -5.09 6.17
CA PHE A 270 2.88 -6.32 6.76
C PHE A 270 1.37 -6.24 6.86
N GLY A 271 0.65 -7.03 6.05
CA GLY A 271 -0.78 -7.28 6.21
C GLY A 271 -0.97 -8.44 7.17
N LEU A 272 -1.62 -8.21 8.29
CA LEU A 272 -1.75 -9.16 9.38
C LEU A 272 -3.21 -9.47 9.69
N MET A 273 -3.49 -10.72 10.08
CA MET A 273 -4.73 -11.12 10.75
C MET A 273 -4.40 -11.46 12.21
N LEU A 274 -5.12 -10.86 13.14
CA LEU A 274 -4.99 -11.19 14.55
C LEU A 274 -5.96 -12.33 14.88
N THR A 275 -5.45 -13.55 14.80
CA THR A 275 -6.24 -14.75 15.07
C THR A 275 -6.22 -15.13 16.53
N ASN A 276 -7.05 -16.10 16.93
CA ASN A 276 -7.03 -16.64 18.29
C ASN A 276 -5.69 -17.33 18.66
N ASP A 277 -4.92 -17.76 17.65
CA ASP A 277 -3.62 -18.40 17.80
C ASP A 277 -2.44 -17.41 17.70
N GLY A 278 -2.74 -16.10 17.64
CA GLY A 278 -1.77 -15.02 17.49
C GLY A 278 -1.79 -14.37 16.10
N PRO A 279 -0.87 -13.41 15.85
CA PRO A 279 -0.80 -12.72 14.58
C PRO A 279 -0.28 -13.64 13.46
N LYS A 280 -0.95 -13.60 12.30
CA LYS A 280 -0.53 -14.32 11.09
C LYS A 280 -0.42 -13.35 9.92
N VAL A 281 0.57 -13.54 9.06
CA VAL A 281 0.74 -12.74 7.84
C VAL A 281 -0.29 -13.16 6.80
N ILE A 282 -1.05 -12.18 6.30
CA ILE A 282 -1.96 -12.33 5.17
C ILE A 282 -1.20 -12.12 3.86
N GLU A 283 -0.40 -11.04 3.81
CA GLU A 283 0.37 -10.62 2.65
C GLU A 283 1.51 -9.68 3.04
N TYR A 284 2.49 -9.58 2.16
CA TYR A 284 3.49 -8.53 2.15
C TYR A 284 3.27 -7.60 0.97
N ASN A 285 3.61 -6.32 1.15
CA ASN A 285 3.84 -5.42 0.03
C ASN A 285 5.23 -4.79 0.17
N SER A 286 5.90 -4.58 -0.94
CA SER A 286 7.30 -4.11 -1.00
C SER A 286 7.42 -2.58 -1.03
N ARG A 287 6.40 -1.87 -0.58
CA ARG A 287 6.24 -0.42 -0.72
C ARG A 287 5.28 0.12 0.35
N PHE A 288 5.19 1.45 0.42
CA PHE A 288 4.16 2.14 1.18
C PHE A 288 2.75 1.74 0.74
N GLY A 289 1.81 1.64 1.68
CA GLY A 289 0.39 1.39 1.42
C GLY A 289 -0.36 2.62 0.88
N ASP A 290 -1.49 2.39 0.27
CA ASP A 290 -2.42 3.43 -0.18
C ASP A 290 -3.87 2.96 0.08
N PRO A 291 -4.57 3.47 1.13
CA PRO A 291 -4.40 4.79 1.74
C PRO A 291 -3.66 4.84 3.10
N GLU A 292 -2.94 3.82 3.53
CA GLU A 292 -2.30 3.80 4.86
C GLU A 292 -1.25 4.90 5.02
N THR A 293 -0.48 5.19 3.98
CA THR A 293 0.53 6.27 3.99
C THR A 293 -0.07 7.62 4.36
N GLN A 294 -1.30 7.88 3.93
CA GLN A 294 -2.00 9.13 4.15
C GLN A 294 -2.37 9.37 5.63
N VAL A 295 -2.44 8.32 6.47
CA VAL A 295 -2.64 8.48 7.93
C VAL A 295 -1.36 8.33 8.72
N VAL A 296 -0.37 7.58 8.20
CA VAL A 296 0.87 7.30 8.92
C VAL A 296 1.85 8.48 8.83
N LEU A 297 2.09 9.04 7.63
CA LEU A 297 3.05 10.14 7.45
C LEU A 297 2.65 11.46 8.14
N PRO A 298 1.37 11.84 8.23
CA PRO A 298 0.99 13.00 9.05
C PRO A 298 1.34 12.87 10.53
N LEU A 299 1.45 11.67 11.06
CA LEU A 299 1.83 11.39 12.44
C LEU A 299 3.33 11.29 12.66
N LEU A 300 4.13 11.21 11.59
CA LEU A 300 5.58 11.07 11.69
C LEU A 300 6.24 12.31 12.27
N GLU A 301 7.05 12.11 13.30
CA GLU A 301 7.99 13.07 13.86
C GLU A 301 9.41 12.68 13.45
N GLY A 302 9.95 13.38 12.47
CA GLY A 302 11.25 13.10 11.87
C GLY A 302 11.34 13.63 10.44
N ASP A 303 12.55 13.65 9.90
CA ASP A 303 12.80 14.03 8.51
C ASP A 303 12.68 12.79 7.61
N LEU A 304 11.64 12.74 6.78
CA LEU A 304 11.39 11.58 5.92
C LEU A 304 12.53 11.31 4.94
N LEU A 305 13.16 12.36 4.38
CA LEU A 305 14.29 12.18 3.48
C LEU A 305 15.51 11.59 4.20
N GLU A 306 15.79 12.03 5.42
CA GLU A 306 16.86 11.47 6.25
C GLU A 306 16.63 9.99 6.55
N ILE A 307 15.39 9.61 6.93
CA ILE A 307 15.01 8.23 7.16
C ILE A 307 15.17 7.38 5.89
N MET A 308 14.69 7.89 4.74
CA MET A 308 14.81 7.19 3.46
C MET A 308 16.26 6.99 3.03
N LYS A 309 17.11 8.01 3.18
CA LYS A 309 18.55 7.92 2.90
C LYS A 309 19.24 6.92 3.81
N ALA A 310 18.99 6.97 5.12
CA ALA A 310 19.54 6.02 6.07
C ALA A 310 19.09 4.56 5.76
N THR A 311 17.87 4.39 5.28
CA THR A 311 17.37 3.09 4.78
C THR A 311 18.20 2.61 3.59
N THR A 312 18.47 3.47 2.60
CA THR A 312 19.30 3.14 1.43
C THR A 312 20.75 2.85 1.82
N ASP A 313 21.32 3.67 2.69
CA ASP A 313 22.72 3.61 3.10
C ASP A 313 23.02 2.47 4.10
N GLY A 314 21.99 1.89 4.73
CA GLY A 314 22.14 0.82 5.73
C GLY A 314 22.55 1.35 7.11
N THR A 315 22.12 2.57 7.46
CA THR A 315 22.38 3.29 8.71
C THR A 315 21.09 3.65 9.47
N LEU A 316 19.98 2.96 9.17
CA LEU A 316 18.67 3.25 9.74
C LEU A 316 18.64 3.19 11.29
N ALA A 317 19.52 2.39 11.89
CA ALA A 317 19.65 2.30 13.35
C ALA A 317 20.17 3.60 13.99
N GLU A 318 20.79 4.49 13.22
CA GLU A 318 21.42 5.73 13.70
C GLU A 318 20.47 6.94 13.63
N VAL A 319 19.31 6.79 12.97
CA VAL A 319 18.33 7.88 12.78
C VAL A 319 17.24 7.80 13.84
N GLU A 320 17.01 8.92 14.52
CA GLU A 320 15.92 9.04 15.50
C GLU A 320 14.66 9.58 14.81
N PHE A 321 13.57 8.88 15.01
CA PHE A 321 12.21 9.32 14.63
C PHE A 321 11.17 8.64 15.50
N SER A 322 10.02 9.28 15.64
CA SER A 322 8.86 8.78 16.40
C SER A 322 7.55 9.10 15.67
N PHE A 323 6.46 8.73 16.27
CA PHE A 323 5.13 9.10 15.81
C PHE A 323 4.40 9.81 16.94
N ARG A 324 3.63 10.85 16.59
CA ARG A 324 2.82 11.60 17.57
C ARG A 324 1.80 10.67 18.23
N ASP A 325 1.57 10.90 19.51
CA ASP A 325 0.50 10.24 20.27
C ASP A 325 -0.87 10.88 19.93
N GLU A 326 -1.23 10.74 18.67
CA GLU A 326 -2.46 11.23 18.06
C GLU A 326 -3.06 10.15 17.17
N ALA A 327 -4.32 10.32 16.81
CA ALA A 327 -4.98 9.51 15.81
C ALA A 327 -5.14 10.24 14.48
N ALA A 328 -5.21 9.49 13.39
CA ALA A 328 -5.50 10.00 12.06
C ALA A 328 -6.61 9.18 11.39
N CYS A 329 -7.43 9.84 10.58
CA CYS A 329 -8.45 9.22 9.76
C CYS A 329 -8.35 9.74 8.33
N CYS A 330 -8.35 8.83 7.36
CA CYS A 330 -8.46 9.12 5.94
C CYS A 330 -9.79 8.59 5.41
N VAL A 331 -10.60 9.44 4.81
CA VAL A 331 -11.80 9.05 4.06
C VAL A 331 -11.54 9.26 2.58
N VAL A 332 -11.65 8.19 1.80
CA VAL A 332 -11.45 8.25 0.35
C VAL A 332 -12.73 8.70 -0.35
N ALA A 333 -12.64 9.78 -1.13
CA ALA A 333 -13.65 10.17 -2.08
C ALA A 333 -13.33 9.54 -3.45
N ALA A 334 -14.27 8.75 -3.95
CA ALA A 334 -14.14 7.99 -5.19
C ALA A 334 -15.20 8.44 -6.21
N SER A 335 -14.96 8.12 -7.49
CA SER A 335 -15.96 8.22 -8.53
C SER A 335 -17.03 7.15 -8.34
N ASP A 336 -18.30 7.50 -8.41
CA ASP A 336 -19.40 6.54 -8.30
C ASP A 336 -19.28 5.43 -9.36
N GLY A 337 -19.48 4.18 -8.94
CA GLY A 337 -19.22 2.99 -9.73
C GLY A 337 -17.87 2.33 -9.53
N TYR A 338 -16.91 3.00 -8.86
CA TYR A 338 -15.62 2.38 -8.48
C TYR A 338 -15.84 1.18 -7.54
N PRO A 339 -15.14 0.02 -7.68
CA PRO A 339 -13.99 -0.26 -8.55
C PRO A 339 -14.35 -0.81 -9.95
N ALA A 340 -15.63 -0.81 -10.34
CA ALA A 340 -16.08 -1.22 -11.67
C ALA A 340 -15.91 -0.08 -12.68
N SER A 341 -16.93 0.25 -13.45
CA SER A 341 -16.88 1.35 -14.42
C SER A 341 -17.39 2.66 -13.79
N TYR A 342 -16.76 3.77 -14.11
CA TYR A 342 -17.13 5.10 -13.63
C TYR A 342 -16.82 6.16 -14.67
N GLU A 343 -17.54 7.28 -14.58
CA GLU A 343 -17.32 8.48 -15.42
C GLU A 343 -16.18 9.34 -14.87
N LYS A 344 -15.56 10.12 -15.73
CA LYS A 344 -14.41 10.98 -15.45
C LYS A 344 -14.62 12.39 -16.04
N GLY A 345 -13.74 13.33 -15.68
CA GLY A 345 -13.75 14.69 -16.24
C GLY A 345 -14.57 15.68 -15.43
N PHE A 346 -15.00 15.34 -14.22
CA PHE A 346 -15.71 16.25 -13.34
C PHE A 346 -14.74 17.18 -12.60
N GLU A 347 -15.06 18.49 -12.55
CA GLU A 347 -14.26 19.49 -11.84
C GLU A 347 -14.23 19.20 -10.34
N ILE A 348 -13.03 19.14 -9.77
CA ILE A 348 -12.80 18.94 -8.35
C ILE A 348 -12.67 20.28 -7.66
N LYS A 349 -13.48 20.52 -6.64
CA LYS A 349 -13.43 21.71 -5.80
C LYS A 349 -12.89 21.34 -4.43
N LEU A 350 -11.76 21.94 -4.07
CA LEU A 350 -11.10 21.77 -2.79
C LEU A 350 -11.32 23.02 -1.93
N PRO A 351 -11.33 22.89 -0.58
CA PRO A 351 -11.27 24.04 0.31
C PRO A 351 -9.94 24.78 0.18
N GLU A 352 -9.86 26.01 0.67
CA GLU A 352 -8.63 26.81 0.67
C GLU A 352 -7.51 26.10 1.46
N GLU A 353 -7.82 25.61 2.65
CA GLU A 353 -6.90 24.81 3.46
C GLU A 353 -7.08 23.31 3.14
N HIS A 354 -6.13 22.73 2.43
CA HIS A 354 -6.18 21.34 1.98
C HIS A 354 -4.83 20.58 2.09
N GLU A 355 -4.00 20.96 3.05
CA GLU A 355 -2.68 20.34 3.25
C GLU A 355 -2.75 18.84 3.54
N LEU A 356 -3.83 18.37 4.17
CA LEU A 356 -4.08 16.96 4.45
C LEU A 356 -5.10 16.32 3.48
N ILE A 357 -5.36 16.93 2.34
CA ILE A 357 -6.14 16.32 1.25
C ILE A 357 -5.18 15.79 0.19
N TYR A 358 -5.05 14.48 0.11
CA TYR A 358 -4.12 13.82 -0.82
C TYR A 358 -4.85 13.39 -2.08
N VAL A 359 -4.52 14.04 -3.18
CA VAL A 359 -5.17 13.81 -4.48
C VAL A 359 -4.54 12.62 -5.18
N ALA A 360 -5.37 11.80 -5.80
CA ALA A 360 -4.98 10.59 -6.53
C ALA A 360 -5.47 10.63 -7.98
N GLY A 361 -6.68 10.18 -8.24
CA GLY A 361 -7.24 10.08 -9.58
C GLY A 361 -7.69 11.42 -10.16
N SER A 362 -6.76 12.33 -10.42
CA SER A 362 -7.02 13.62 -11.01
C SER A 362 -6.01 14.00 -12.11
N LYS A 363 -6.40 14.94 -12.97
CA LYS A 363 -5.53 15.59 -13.96
C LYS A 363 -5.88 17.06 -14.07
N LEU A 364 -4.97 17.86 -14.61
CA LEU A 364 -5.26 19.23 -15.02
C LEU A 364 -5.78 19.24 -16.47
N GLU A 365 -6.89 19.91 -16.71
CA GLU A 365 -7.51 20.10 -18.02
C GLU A 365 -8.01 21.56 -18.11
N ASP A 366 -7.50 22.31 -19.06
CA ASP A 366 -7.78 23.75 -19.24
C ASP A 366 -7.59 24.57 -17.94
N GLY A 367 -6.57 24.25 -17.16
CA GLY A 367 -6.26 24.92 -15.90
C GLY A 367 -7.16 24.52 -14.71
N LYS A 368 -8.06 23.56 -14.88
CA LYS A 368 -8.93 23.02 -13.85
C LYS A 368 -8.49 21.61 -13.46
N GLN A 369 -8.62 21.29 -12.19
CA GLN A 369 -8.43 19.95 -11.70
C GLN A 369 -9.72 19.13 -11.91
N VAL A 370 -9.61 18.02 -12.65
CA VAL A 370 -10.75 17.15 -12.97
C VAL A 370 -10.47 15.70 -12.60
N THR A 371 -11.54 14.93 -12.34
CA THR A 371 -11.43 13.50 -12.02
C THR A 371 -10.89 12.71 -13.21
N SER A 372 -9.97 11.79 -12.95
CA SER A 372 -9.36 10.91 -13.95
C SER A 372 -9.22 9.44 -13.50
N GLY A 373 -9.59 9.13 -12.27
CA GLY A 373 -9.45 7.80 -11.67
C GLY A 373 -10.61 7.41 -10.77
N GLY A 374 -10.59 6.19 -10.27
CA GLY A 374 -11.62 5.65 -9.38
C GLY A 374 -11.54 6.26 -7.99
N ARG A 375 -10.41 6.09 -7.28
CA ARG A 375 -10.14 6.85 -6.05
C ARG A 375 -9.61 8.22 -6.46
N VAL A 376 -10.37 9.27 -6.15
CA VAL A 376 -10.06 10.64 -6.61
C VAL A 376 -9.14 11.35 -5.63
N LEU A 377 -9.45 11.28 -4.33
CA LEU A 377 -8.64 11.87 -3.27
C LEU A 377 -8.95 11.22 -1.91
N GLY A 378 -8.04 11.40 -0.96
CA GLY A 378 -8.24 11.07 0.45
C GLY A 378 -8.24 12.33 1.30
N VAL A 379 -9.30 12.53 2.08
CA VAL A 379 -9.39 13.61 3.08
C VAL A 379 -8.90 13.08 4.40
N VAL A 380 -7.87 13.70 4.95
CA VAL A 380 -7.23 13.26 6.19
C VAL A 380 -7.33 14.33 7.26
N GLU A 381 -7.55 13.89 8.48
CA GLU A 381 -7.45 14.75 9.65
C GLU A 381 -6.78 14.01 10.81
N THR A 382 -6.12 14.75 11.68
CA THR A 382 -5.52 14.26 12.91
C THR A 382 -6.14 14.88 14.14
N ALA A 383 -6.14 14.14 15.24
CA ALA A 383 -6.68 14.61 16.50
C ALA A 383 -6.10 13.78 17.68
N PRO A 384 -6.23 14.27 18.93
CA PRO A 384 -5.82 13.50 20.10
C PRO A 384 -6.51 12.16 20.26
N THR A 385 -7.75 12.02 19.76
CA THR A 385 -8.51 10.76 19.81
C THR A 385 -9.00 10.34 18.44
N LEU A 386 -9.20 9.03 18.27
CA LEU A 386 -9.70 8.48 17.01
C LEU A 386 -11.10 9.00 16.66
N GLY A 387 -11.97 9.15 17.65
CA GLY A 387 -13.32 9.70 17.42
C GLY A 387 -13.28 11.11 16.85
N GLU A 388 -12.45 11.97 17.43
CA GLU A 388 -12.27 13.34 16.96
C GLU A 388 -11.64 13.40 15.55
N ALA A 389 -10.66 12.52 15.27
CA ALA A 389 -10.04 12.44 13.93
C ALA A 389 -11.06 12.03 12.85
N VAL A 390 -11.91 11.05 13.16
CA VAL A 390 -13.01 10.62 12.28
C VAL A 390 -14.01 11.76 12.05
N ASP A 391 -14.48 12.41 13.10
CA ASP A 391 -15.45 13.50 13.00
C ASP A 391 -14.90 14.67 12.16
N LYS A 392 -13.63 15.05 12.39
CA LYS A 392 -12.96 16.09 11.62
C LYS A 392 -12.79 15.72 10.14
N ALA A 393 -12.39 14.48 9.85
CA ALA A 393 -12.22 14.01 8.46
C ALA A 393 -13.54 14.08 7.68
N TYR A 394 -14.66 13.67 8.27
CA TYR A 394 -15.97 13.79 7.65
C TYR A 394 -16.45 15.24 7.53
N ALA A 395 -16.19 16.08 8.53
CA ALA A 395 -16.49 17.50 8.44
C ALA A 395 -15.73 18.17 7.29
N LYS A 396 -14.43 17.90 7.17
CA LYS A 396 -13.57 18.41 6.10
C LYS A 396 -13.96 17.86 4.73
N LEU A 397 -14.39 16.60 4.66
CA LEU A 397 -14.90 16.01 3.42
C LEU A 397 -16.14 16.74 2.89
N GLY A 398 -16.97 17.30 3.79
CA GLY A 398 -18.11 18.12 3.41
C GLY A 398 -17.77 19.41 2.66
N GLU A 399 -16.52 19.85 2.70
CA GLU A 399 -16.02 21.03 1.97
C GLU A 399 -15.46 20.66 0.57
N VAL A 400 -15.30 19.37 0.27
CA VAL A 400 -14.84 18.84 -1.02
C VAL A 400 -16.03 18.51 -1.89
N HIS A 401 -15.94 18.82 -3.20
CA HIS A 401 -17.01 18.48 -4.13
C HIS A 401 -16.47 18.15 -5.53
N PHE A 402 -17.03 17.11 -6.11
CA PHE A 402 -17.03 16.86 -7.56
C PHE A 402 -18.31 16.07 -7.89
N ASP A 403 -18.82 16.23 -9.10
CA ASP A 403 -19.99 15.47 -9.53
C ASP A 403 -19.69 13.98 -9.53
N ASN A 404 -20.65 13.13 -9.21
CA ASN A 404 -20.55 11.68 -8.98
C ASN A 404 -19.62 11.26 -7.83
N MET A 405 -19.40 12.13 -6.84
CA MET A 405 -18.61 11.79 -5.65
C MET A 405 -19.30 10.72 -4.80
N TYR A 406 -18.56 9.65 -4.50
CA TYR A 406 -18.95 8.58 -3.60
C TYR A 406 -17.91 8.41 -2.50
N PHE A 407 -18.34 8.13 -1.28
CA PHE A 407 -17.48 7.75 -0.15
C PHE A 407 -18.25 6.89 0.85
N ARG A 408 -17.52 6.09 1.61
CA ARG A 408 -18.10 5.31 2.72
C ARG A 408 -18.36 6.21 3.92
N ARG A 409 -19.47 5.94 4.62
CA ARG A 409 -19.90 6.72 5.81
C ARG A 409 -19.54 6.05 7.12
N ASP A 410 -18.91 4.88 7.08
CA ASP A 410 -18.58 4.03 8.22
C ASP A 410 -17.07 3.84 8.45
N ILE A 411 -16.22 4.67 7.81
CA ILE A 411 -14.78 4.64 8.05
C ILE A 411 -14.48 4.90 9.52
N GLY A 412 -13.71 4.00 10.14
CA GLY A 412 -13.37 4.05 11.57
C GLY A 412 -14.44 3.46 12.52
N ALA A 413 -15.64 3.13 12.03
CA ALA A 413 -16.71 2.63 12.91
C ALA A 413 -16.33 1.36 13.68
N LYS A 414 -15.67 0.40 13.03
CA LYS A 414 -15.17 -0.83 13.69
C LYS A 414 -14.09 -0.53 14.73
N ALA A 415 -13.16 0.36 14.41
CA ALA A 415 -12.11 0.78 15.32
C ALA A 415 -12.67 1.48 16.54
N LEU A 416 -13.65 2.38 16.36
CA LEU A 416 -14.34 3.05 17.47
C LEU A 416 -15.17 2.09 18.33
N ALA A 417 -15.73 1.04 17.74
CA ALA A 417 -16.44 0.01 18.49
C ALA A 417 -15.49 -0.83 19.37
N ALA A 418 -14.26 -1.05 18.94
CA ALA A 418 -13.24 -1.78 19.68
C ALA A 418 -12.69 -1.01 20.90
N LEU A 419 -12.87 0.31 20.94
CA LEU A 419 -12.44 1.17 22.05
C LEU A 419 -13.49 1.31 23.15
N LYS A 420 -14.69 0.78 22.96
CA LYS A 420 -15.80 0.78 23.95
C LYS A 420 -15.76 -0.45 24.81
#